data_5314c8df601845e6a704f54ebc8c6cab
#
_entry.id   5314c8df601845e6a704f54ebc8c6cab
#
_cell.length_a   1.000
_cell.length_b   1.000
_cell.length_c   1.000
_cell.angle_alpha   90.00
_cell.angle_beta   90.00
_cell.angle_gamma   90.00
#
_symmetry.space_group_name_H-M   'P 1'
#
loop_
_entity.id
_entity.type
_entity.pdbx_description
1 polymer ?
#
loop_
_entity_poly.entity_id
_entity_poly.type
_entity_poly.pdbx_seq_one_letter_code
_entity_poly.pdbx_strand_id
1 'polypeptide(L)'
;MVLFYIARTFHHQGEESRMQRQLLEAQRLELAMQREVAVEQHRSAQQAAAATLRRQHQSLLQMAISDPLLMECWPGYGPRVTGSRRRQYMYANLVISHHAMCFDLGYYTDDEIEEALFHTFSSTVTKEFWQETRSRRNGSTPYGGSMRKFYELAEAAYARRTGDQ
;
A
#
# COMPACT_ATOMS: atom_id res chain seq x y z
N MET A 1 45.72 -57.41 -13.51
CA MET A 1 46.03 -55.99 -13.17
C MET A 1 44.98 -55.00 -13.76
N VAL A 2 44.52 -55.16 -14.99
CA VAL A 2 43.55 -54.23 -15.66
C VAL A 2 42.21 -54.14 -14.94
N LEU A 3 41.63 -55.23 -14.49
CA LEU A 3 40.32 -55.24 -13.78
C LEU A 3 40.34 -54.47 -12.46
N PHE A 4 41.42 -54.45 -11.73
CA PHE A 4 41.55 -53.72 -10.49
C PHE A 4 41.58 -52.18 -10.74
N TYR A 5 42.23 -51.79 -11.82
CA TYR A 5 42.29 -50.38 -12.23
C TYR A 5 40.90 -49.84 -12.67
N ILE A 6 40.17 -50.64 -13.42
CA ILE A 6 38.81 -50.33 -13.86
C ILE A 6 37.89 -50.20 -12.64
N ALA A 7 37.91 -51.14 -11.71
CA ALA A 7 37.08 -51.10 -10.51
C ALA A 7 37.35 -49.86 -9.64
N ARG A 8 38.62 -49.48 -9.49
CA ARG A 8 39.01 -48.28 -8.76
C ARG A 8 38.55 -46.99 -9.45
N THR A 9 38.58 -46.92 -10.78
CA THR A 9 38.10 -45.78 -11.57
C THR A 9 36.59 -45.60 -11.43
N PHE A 10 35.82 -46.72 -11.52
CA PHE A 10 34.38 -46.68 -11.30
C PHE A 10 34.00 -46.24 -9.87
N HIS A 11 34.75 -46.68 -8.88
CA HIS A 11 34.51 -46.26 -7.49
C HIS A 11 34.75 -44.75 -7.32
N HIS A 12 35.83 -44.23 -7.85
CA HIS A 12 36.13 -42.77 -7.84
C HIS A 12 35.06 -41.95 -8.59
N GLN A 13 34.61 -42.42 -9.77
CA GLN A 13 33.54 -41.77 -10.53
C GLN A 13 32.23 -41.78 -9.77
N GLY A 14 31.93 -42.82 -9.01
CA GLY A 14 30.76 -42.95 -8.17
C GLY A 14 30.75 -41.92 -7.01
N GLU A 15 31.92 -41.71 -6.37
CA GLU A 15 32.08 -40.72 -5.30
C GLU A 15 32.01 -39.29 -5.85
N GLU A 16 32.65 -39.01 -6.96
CA GLU A 16 32.58 -37.71 -7.64
C GLU A 16 31.15 -37.35 -8.04
N SER A 17 30.41 -38.31 -8.63
CA SER A 17 29.01 -38.11 -8.97
C SER A 17 28.10 -37.86 -7.77
N ARG A 18 28.40 -38.48 -6.61
CA ARG A 18 27.65 -38.22 -5.37
C ARG A 18 27.94 -36.82 -4.83
N MET A 19 29.20 -36.41 -4.79
CA MET A 19 29.60 -35.04 -4.34
C MET A 19 29.01 -33.97 -5.27
N GLN A 20 29.04 -34.19 -6.59
CA GLN A 20 28.43 -33.25 -7.53
C GLN A 20 26.91 -33.12 -7.32
N ARG A 21 26.18 -34.21 -7.06
CA ARG A 21 24.74 -34.16 -6.75
C ARG A 21 24.48 -33.40 -5.46
N GLN A 22 25.24 -33.62 -4.40
CA GLN A 22 25.12 -32.92 -3.13
C GLN A 22 25.39 -31.41 -3.31
N LEU A 23 26.40 -31.04 -4.08
CA LEU A 23 26.72 -29.65 -4.39
C LEU A 23 25.59 -28.98 -5.18
N LEU A 24 25.02 -29.67 -6.17
CA LEU A 24 23.89 -29.17 -6.95
C LEU A 24 22.63 -29.00 -6.09
N GLU A 25 22.36 -29.90 -5.17
CA GLU A 25 21.24 -29.80 -4.21
C GLU A 25 21.45 -28.58 -3.28
N ALA A 26 22.65 -28.41 -2.72
CA ALA A 26 22.99 -27.25 -1.89
C ALA A 26 22.83 -25.93 -2.66
N GLN A 27 23.34 -25.88 -3.91
CA GLN A 27 23.17 -24.70 -4.76
C GLN A 27 21.70 -24.38 -5.09
N ARG A 28 20.87 -25.41 -5.33
CA ARG A 28 19.43 -25.24 -5.55
C ARG A 28 18.73 -24.67 -4.32
N LEU A 29 19.09 -25.16 -3.14
CA LEU A 29 18.52 -24.67 -1.88
C LEU A 29 18.92 -23.21 -1.63
N GLU A 30 20.18 -22.89 -1.85
CA GLU A 30 20.70 -21.51 -1.72
C GLU A 30 20.00 -20.56 -2.71
N LEU A 31 19.85 -20.96 -3.97
CA LEU A 31 19.13 -20.15 -4.97
C LEU A 31 17.65 -19.98 -4.61
N ALA A 32 17.00 -20.96 -4.01
CA ALA A 32 15.63 -20.85 -3.54
C ALA A 32 15.53 -19.80 -2.41
N MET A 33 16.41 -19.85 -1.42
CA MET A 33 16.48 -18.87 -0.34
C MET A 33 16.80 -17.45 -0.85
N GLN A 34 17.75 -17.33 -1.78
CA GLN A 34 18.08 -16.03 -2.39
C GLN A 34 16.89 -15.43 -3.14
N ARG A 35 16.10 -16.25 -3.85
CA ARG A 35 14.87 -15.79 -4.52
C ARG A 35 13.82 -15.30 -3.54
N GLU A 36 13.62 -16.01 -2.45
CA GLU A 36 12.67 -15.60 -1.41
C GLU A 36 13.07 -14.25 -0.79
N VAL A 37 14.34 -14.09 -0.42
CA VAL A 37 14.89 -12.83 0.09
C VAL A 37 14.74 -11.71 -0.94
N ALA A 38 15.03 -11.96 -2.22
CA ALA A 38 14.91 -10.96 -3.29
C ALA A 38 13.45 -10.51 -3.49
N VAL A 39 12.48 -11.43 -3.43
CA VAL A 39 11.05 -11.10 -3.52
C VAL A 39 10.62 -10.20 -2.36
N GLU A 40 11.03 -10.53 -1.13
CA GLU A 40 10.69 -9.73 0.04
C GLU A 40 11.36 -8.33 0.01
N GLN A 41 12.61 -8.27 -0.41
CA GLN A 41 13.31 -6.98 -0.62
C GLN A 41 12.61 -6.13 -1.69
N HIS A 42 12.18 -6.74 -2.79
CA HIS A 42 11.45 -6.02 -3.83
C HIS A 42 10.11 -5.47 -3.31
N ARG A 43 9.37 -6.27 -2.57
CA ARG A 43 8.12 -5.86 -1.92
C ARG A 43 8.34 -4.69 -0.96
N SER A 44 9.34 -4.80 -0.09
CA SER A 44 9.71 -3.74 0.86
C SER A 44 10.11 -2.44 0.14
N ALA A 45 10.89 -2.53 -0.93
CA ALA A 45 11.29 -1.37 -1.74
C ALA A 45 10.08 -0.70 -2.43
N GLN A 46 9.12 -1.48 -2.95
CA GLN A 46 7.88 -0.93 -3.52
C GLN A 46 7.05 -0.21 -2.48
N GLN A 47 6.90 -0.77 -1.28
CA GLN A 47 6.18 -0.13 -0.17
C GLN A 47 6.85 1.19 0.26
N ALA A 48 8.18 1.19 0.37
CA ALA A 48 8.95 2.40 0.70
C ALA A 48 8.82 3.49 -0.38
N ALA A 49 8.84 3.11 -1.65
CA ALA A 49 8.62 4.04 -2.76
C ALA A 49 7.19 4.63 -2.73
N ALA A 50 6.17 3.81 -2.51
CA ALA A 50 4.79 4.26 -2.39
C ALA A 50 4.61 5.22 -1.20
N ALA A 51 5.21 4.91 -0.04
CA ALA A 51 5.18 5.80 1.13
C ALA A 51 5.89 7.14 0.85
N THR A 52 6.96 7.13 0.07
CA THR A 52 7.66 8.37 -0.33
C THR A 52 6.81 9.23 -1.25
N LEU A 53 6.17 8.64 -2.26
CA LEU A 53 5.26 9.37 -3.16
C LEU A 53 4.07 9.98 -2.40
N ARG A 54 3.50 9.23 -1.44
CA ARG A 54 2.41 9.75 -0.59
C ARG A 54 2.86 10.93 0.26
N ARG A 55 4.07 10.88 0.86
CA ARG A 55 4.63 12.01 1.61
C ARG A 55 4.83 13.24 0.73
N GLN A 56 5.33 13.07 -0.49
CA GLN A 56 5.47 14.17 -1.44
C GLN A 56 4.11 14.79 -1.80
N HIS A 57 3.11 13.97 -2.07
CA HIS A 57 1.74 14.43 -2.33
C HIS A 57 1.17 15.21 -1.14
N GLN A 58 1.34 14.71 0.09
CA GLN A 58 0.92 15.41 1.31
C GLN A 58 1.63 16.76 1.47
N SER A 59 2.94 16.80 1.19
CA SER A 59 3.71 18.06 1.24
C SER A 59 3.20 19.08 0.22
N LEU A 60 2.89 18.66 -1.00
CA LEU A 60 2.30 19.55 -2.02
C LEU A 60 0.94 20.10 -1.60
N LEU A 61 0.07 19.26 -1.03
CA LEU A 61 -1.22 19.70 -0.51
C LEU A 61 -1.05 20.67 0.66
N GLN A 62 -0.09 20.43 1.54
CA GLN A 62 0.17 21.29 2.69
C GLN A 62 0.68 22.68 2.26
N MET A 63 1.53 22.75 1.22
CA MET A 63 1.94 24.01 0.62
C MET A 63 0.73 24.77 0.06
N ALA A 64 -0.15 24.11 -0.67
CA ALA A 64 -1.36 24.72 -1.24
C ALA A 64 -2.37 25.17 -0.16
N ILE A 65 -2.44 24.48 0.98
CA ILE A 65 -3.27 24.90 2.12
C ILE A 65 -2.73 26.19 2.74
N SER A 66 -1.41 26.34 2.78
CA SER A 66 -0.73 27.48 3.40
C SER A 66 -0.71 28.71 2.50
N ASP A 67 -0.65 28.53 1.17
CA ASP A 67 -0.54 29.60 0.19
C ASP A 67 -1.74 29.62 -0.77
N PRO A 68 -2.56 30.71 -0.75
CA PRO A 68 -3.70 30.85 -1.65
C PRO A 68 -3.36 30.81 -3.14
N LEU A 69 -2.18 31.28 -3.55
CA LEU A 69 -1.77 31.27 -4.96
C LEU A 69 -1.49 29.83 -5.43
N LEU A 70 -0.84 29.04 -4.58
CA LEU A 70 -0.59 27.61 -4.89
C LEU A 70 -1.88 26.80 -4.86
N MET A 71 -2.87 27.21 -4.06
CA MET A 71 -4.18 26.56 -4.04
C MET A 71 -4.90 26.67 -5.38
N GLU A 72 -4.70 27.74 -6.15
CA GLU A 72 -5.32 27.91 -7.46
C GLU A 72 -4.84 26.90 -8.48
N CYS A 73 -3.63 26.34 -8.30
CA CYS A 73 -3.08 25.28 -9.17
C CYS A 73 -3.76 23.92 -8.99
N TRP A 74 -4.55 23.75 -7.93
CA TRP A 74 -5.25 22.49 -7.67
C TRP A 74 -6.67 22.48 -8.22
N PRO A 75 -7.17 21.33 -8.71
CA PRO A 75 -8.56 21.21 -9.14
C PRO A 75 -9.53 21.57 -8.02
N GLY A 76 -10.59 22.28 -8.34
CA GLY A 76 -11.65 22.61 -7.39
C GLY A 76 -12.48 21.39 -6.99
N TYR A 77 -13.09 21.47 -5.82
CA TYR A 77 -14.08 20.46 -5.35
C TYR A 77 -15.50 20.74 -5.86
N GLY A 78 -15.66 21.73 -6.71
CA GLY A 78 -16.92 22.15 -7.30
C GLY A 78 -17.10 23.67 -7.22
N PRO A 79 -18.07 24.26 -7.97
CA PRO A 79 -18.21 25.71 -8.10
C PRO A 79 -18.64 26.40 -6.80
N ARG A 80 -19.17 25.65 -5.84
CA ARG A 80 -19.62 26.17 -4.53
C ARG A 80 -18.55 26.13 -3.45
N VAL A 81 -17.42 25.46 -3.70
CA VAL A 81 -16.35 25.25 -2.71
C VAL A 81 -15.21 26.22 -2.97
N THR A 82 -15.22 27.36 -2.30
CA THR A 82 -14.24 28.45 -2.46
C THR A 82 -13.61 28.86 -1.12
N GLY A 83 -12.53 29.62 -1.18
CA GLY A 83 -11.92 30.25 -0.01
C GLY A 83 -11.55 29.29 1.12
N SER A 84 -11.99 29.61 2.33
CA SER A 84 -11.69 28.82 3.53
C SER A 84 -12.23 27.38 3.47
N ARG A 85 -13.43 27.20 2.85
CA ARG A 85 -14.01 25.85 2.69
C ARG A 85 -13.13 24.95 1.82
N ARG A 86 -12.51 25.50 0.78
CA ARG A 86 -11.56 24.75 -0.07
C ARG A 86 -10.35 24.29 0.73
N ARG A 87 -9.79 25.16 1.60
CA ARG A 87 -8.70 24.78 2.51
C ARG A 87 -9.10 23.65 3.45
N GLN A 88 -10.29 23.76 4.05
CA GLN A 88 -10.83 22.74 4.93
C GLN A 88 -10.99 21.39 4.21
N TYR A 89 -11.47 21.40 2.96
CA TYR A 89 -11.60 20.18 2.16
C TYR A 89 -10.26 19.56 1.79
N MET A 90 -9.26 20.37 1.48
CA MET A 90 -7.90 19.89 1.26
C MET A 90 -7.33 19.22 2.52
N TYR A 91 -7.56 19.82 3.68
CA TYR A 91 -7.15 19.23 4.95
C TYR A 91 -7.91 17.94 5.28
N ALA A 92 -9.22 17.92 5.08
CA ALA A 92 -10.02 16.70 5.23
C ALA A 92 -9.51 15.57 4.31
N ASN A 93 -9.11 15.91 3.08
CA ASN A 93 -8.47 14.96 2.17
C ASN A 93 -7.15 14.41 2.72
N LEU A 94 -6.32 15.26 3.35
CA LEU A 94 -5.09 14.79 4.00
C LEU A 94 -5.35 13.83 5.14
N VAL A 95 -6.34 14.11 5.99
CA VAL A 95 -6.72 13.25 7.12
C VAL A 95 -7.19 11.89 6.63
N ILE A 96 -8.09 11.85 5.66
CA ILE A 96 -8.60 10.59 5.09
C ILE A 96 -7.49 9.82 4.36
N SER A 97 -6.63 10.52 3.63
CA SER A 97 -5.48 9.91 2.96
C SER A 97 -4.47 9.33 3.95
N HIS A 98 -4.29 9.97 5.10
CA HIS A 98 -3.47 9.44 6.20
C HIS A 98 -4.04 8.14 6.75
N HIS A 99 -5.34 8.10 7.04
CA HIS A 99 -6.01 6.87 7.48
C HIS A 99 -5.88 5.74 6.44
N ALA A 100 -6.08 6.06 5.16
CA ALA A 100 -5.93 5.10 4.07
C ALA A 100 -4.50 4.54 4.00
N MET A 101 -3.49 5.38 4.19
CA MET A 101 -2.10 4.96 4.22
C MET A 101 -1.80 4.05 5.42
N CYS A 102 -2.28 4.42 6.60
CA CYS A 102 -2.08 3.60 7.81
C CYS A 102 -2.75 2.22 7.66
N PHE A 103 -3.95 2.17 7.08
CA PHE A 103 -4.64 0.92 6.79
C PHE A 103 -3.88 0.05 5.77
N ASP A 104 -3.41 0.64 4.66
CA ASP A 104 -2.64 -0.04 3.62
C ASP A 104 -1.30 -0.61 4.14
N LEU A 105 -0.71 0.05 5.14
CA LEU A 105 0.51 -0.40 5.82
C LEU A 105 0.25 -1.41 6.95
N GLY A 106 -1.02 -1.73 7.24
CA GLY A 106 -1.40 -2.70 8.27
C GLY A 106 -1.32 -2.19 9.71
N TYR A 107 -1.32 -0.86 9.92
CA TYR A 107 -1.39 -0.26 11.27
C TYR A 107 -2.79 -0.33 11.89
N TYR A 108 -3.82 -0.59 11.10
CA TYR A 108 -5.19 -0.74 11.54
C TYR A 108 -5.78 -2.05 11.04
N THR A 109 -6.53 -2.72 11.89
CA THR A 109 -7.50 -3.74 11.50
C THR A 109 -8.73 -3.09 10.86
N ASP A 110 -9.63 -3.90 10.29
CA ASP A 110 -10.88 -3.43 9.68
C ASP A 110 -11.74 -2.66 10.68
N ASP A 111 -11.93 -3.21 11.87
CA ASP A 111 -12.76 -2.60 12.92
C ASP A 111 -12.15 -1.31 13.47
N GLU A 112 -10.83 -1.28 13.66
CA GLU A 112 -10.12 -0.09 14.14
C GLU A 112 -10.18 1.07 13.13
N ILE A 113 -10.03 0.80 11.84
CA ILE A 113 -10.12 1.85 10.83
C ILE A 113 -11.56 2.34 10.65
N GLU A 114 -12.56 1.46 10.71
CA GLU A 114 -13.96 1.87 10.65
C GLU A 114 -14.31 2.79 11.82
N GLU A 115 -13.87 2.47 13.03
CA GLU A 115 -14.12 3.30 14.22
C GLU A 115 -13.36 4.64 14.15
N ALA A 116 -12.11 4.65 13.68
CA ALA A 116 -11.35 5.88 13.47
C ALA A 116 -12.03 6.80 12.44
N LEU A 117 -12.56 6.24 11.35
CA LEU A 117 -13.32 6.97 10.34
C LEU A 117 -14.67 7.46 10.87
N PHE A 118 -15.37 6.66 11.67
CA PHE A 118 -16.60 7.07 12.35
C PHE A 118 -16.39 8.32 13.22
N HIS A 119 -15.28 8.36 13.98
CA HIS A 119 -14.87 9.55 14.74
C HIS A 119 -14.48 10.72 13.82
N THR A 120 -13.75 10.45 12.73
CA THR A 120 -13.36 11.47 11.75
C THR A 120 -14.58 12.12 11.11
N PHE A 121 -15.64 11.37 10.80
CA PHE A 121 -16.90 11.88 10.30
C PHE A 121 -17.79 12.55 11.36
N SER A 122 -17.34 12.72 12.60
CA SER A 122 -17.99 13.65 13.54
C SER A 122 -17.90 15.11 13.10
N SER A 123 -16.84 15.46 12.35
CA SER A 123 -16.67 16.78 11.75
C SER A 123 -17.66 17.00 10.58
N THR A 124 -18.44 18.08 10.65
CA THR A 124 -19.34 18.50 9.57
C THR A 124 -18.58 18.71 8.26
N VAL A 125 -17.41 19.34 8.33
CA VAL A 125 -16.57 19.58 7.14
C VAL A 125 -16.13 18.29 6.49
N THR A 126 -15.71 17.31 7.29
CA THR A 126 -15.23 16.02 6.76
C THR A 126 -16.39 15.21 6.17
N LYS A 127 -17.58 15.25 6.76
CA LYS A 127 -18.80 14.64 6.18
C LYS A 127 -19.16 15.25 4.84
N GLU A 128 -19.22 16.57 4.76
CA GLU A 128 -19.53 17.28 3.51
C GLU A 128 -18.48 16.97 2.42
N PHE A 129 -17.20 17.01 2.80
CA PHE A 129 -16.10 16.64 1.90
C PHE A 129 -16.27 15.22 1.36
N TRP A 130 -16.58 14.26 2.22
CA TRP A 130 -16.80 12.87 1.82
C TRP A 130 -17.97 12.77 0.86
N GLN A 131 -19.10 13.35 1.19
CA GLN A 131 -20.30 13.37 0.36
C GLN A 131 -20.04 13.91 -1.05
N GLU A 132 -19.28 15.01 -1.17
CA GLU A 132 -18.97 15.63 -2.46
C GLU A 132 -17.94 14.83 -3.29
N THR A 133 -17.12 14.01 -2.66
CA THR A 133 -15.98 13.35 -3.35
C THR A 133 -16.14 11.84 -3.50
N ARG A 134 -17.00 11.18 -2.73
CA ARG A 134 -17.14 9.72 -2.68
C ARG A 134 -17.42 9.07 -4.03
N SER A 135 -18.29 9.66 -4.85
CA SER A 135 -18.64 9.12 -6.17
C SER A 135 -17.44 9.05 -7.12
N ARG A 136 -16.58 10.08 -7.11
CA ARG A 136 -15.35 10.11 -7.92
C ARG A 136 -14.32 9.10 -7.42
N ARG A 137 -14.22 8.89 -6.10
CA ARG A 137 -13.30 7.92 -5.49
C ARG A 137 -13.68 6.50 -5.85
N ASN A 138 -14.97 6.17 -5.78
CA ASN A 138 -15.48 4.85 -6.16
C ASN A 138 -15.18 4.51 -7.64
N GLY A 139 -15.28 5.48 -8.54
CA GLY A 139 -15.01 5.28 -9.96
C GLY A 139 -13.53 5.18 -10.33
N SER A 140 -12.62 5.73 -9.50
CA SER A 140 -11.19 5.78 -9.79
C SER A 140 -10.37 4.70 -9.08
N THR A 141 -10.97 3.95 -8.15
CA THR A 141 -10.26 2.92 -7.39
C THR A 141 -10.39 1.57 -8.09
N PRO A 142 -9.28 0.89 -8.42
CA PRO A 142 -9.31 -0.44 -9.02
C PRO A 142 -10.11 -1.43 -8.15
N TYR A 143 -10.81 -2.37 -8.79
CA TYR A 143 -11.47 -3.46 -8.08
C TYR A 143 -10.42 -4.36 -7.42
N GLY A 144 -10.59 -4.60 -6.10
CA GLY A 144 -9.66 -5.36 -5.28
C GLY A 144 -8.58 -4.51 -4.59
N GLY A 145 -7.92 -5.11 -3.61
CA GLY A 145 -6.84 -4.49 -2.82
C GLY A 145 -7.32 -3.69 -1.60
N SER A 146 -6.34 -3.31 -0.77
CA SER A 146 -6.55 -2.64 0.52
C SER A 146 -7.28 -1.30 0.39
N MET A 147 -7.00 -0.55 -0.68
CA MET A 147 -7.66 0.73 -0.93
C MET A 147 -9.15 0.60 -1.23
N ARG A 148 -9.58 -0.45 -1.95
CA ARG A 148 -10.99 -0.72 -2.18
C ARG A 148 -11.69 -1.03 -0.87
N LYS A 149 -11.09 -1.93 -0.07
CA LYS A 149 -11.59 -2.29 1.25
C LYS A 149 -11.67 -1.07 2.19
N PHE A 150 -10.65 -0.22 2.19
CA PHE A 150 -10.67 1.04 2.95
C PHE A 150 -11.88 1.90 2.60
N TYR A 151 -12.20 2.06 1.31
CA TYR A 151 -13.36 2.88 0.91
C TYR A 151 -14.69 2.23 1.29
N GLU A 152 -14.82 0.91 1.27
CA GLU A 152 -16.01 0.20 1.74
C GLU A 152 -16.22 0.41 3.24
N LEU A 153 -15.16 0.33 4.04
CA LEU A 153 -15.20 0.64 5.47
C LEU A 153 -15.51 2.11 5.74
N ALA A 154 -14.98 3.02 4.92
CA ALA A 154 -15.27 4.44 5.04
C ALA A 154 -16.74 4.76 4.70
N GLU A 155 -17.33 4.10 3.69
CA GLU A 155 -18.76 4.22 3.40
C GLU A 155 -19.63 3.68 4.54
N ALA A 156 -19.25 2.53 5.14
CA ALA A 156 -19.95 1.97 6.27
C ALA A 156 -19.90 2.92 7.50
N ALA A 157 -18.72 3.45 7.82
CA ALA A 157 -18.55 4.42 8.89
C ALA A 157 -19.34 5.71 8.66
N TYR A 158 -19.37 6.20 7.41
CA TYR A 158 -20.13 7.39 7.01
C TYR A 158 -21.65 7.15 7.15
N ALA A 159 -22.17 6.05 6.62
CA ALA A 159 -23.59 5.67 6.72
C ALA A 159 -24.01 5.54 8.17
N ARG A 160 -23.25 4.85 9.01
CA ARG A 160 -23.50 4.73 10.46
C ARG A 160 -23.55 6.10 11.14
N ARG A 161 -22.73 7.06 10.71
CA ARG A 161 -22.67 8.40 11.30
C ARG A 161 -23.79 9.31 10.84
N THR A 162 -24.30 9.14 9.62
CA THR A 162 -25.39 9.95 9.05
C THR A 162 -26.78 9.39 9.33
N GLY A 163 -26.86 8.12 9.77
CA GLY A 163 -28.14 7.42 9.93
C GLY A 163 -28.74 6.94 8.62
N ASP A 164 -28.00 6.97 7.52
CA ASP A 164 -28.37 6.41 6.23
C ASP A 164 -28.12 4.89 6.26
N GLN A 165 -29.12 4.12 6.73
CA GLN A 165 -29.18 2.67 6.60
C GLN A 165 -30.13 2.26 5.50
#